data_600eb76701ad0a7730a803ea8e415535
#
_entry.id   600eb76701ad0a7730a803ea8e415535
#
_cell.length_a   1.000
_cell.length_b   1.000
_cell.length_c   1.000
_cell.angle_alpha   90.00
_cell.angle_beta   90.00
_cell.angle_gamma   90.00
#
_symmetry.space_group_name_H-M   'P 1'
#
loop_
_entity.id
_entity.type
_entity.pdbx_description
1 polymer ?
#
loop_
_entity_poly.entity_id
_entity_poly.type
_entity_poly.pdbx_seq_one_letter_code
_entity_poly.pdbx_strand_id
1 'polypeptide(L)'
;MKKWKLLAIILFVAGFTRAQEVAYEEYDLDNGLHVILHQDNSAPVVITSIMYHVGGKDRTEGRTGFAHLFEHLLFDGSKNIPTGGWDEIISTRGGQNNANTSQDRTYYYELFPSNNLELGLWLESERLLHPTISQEALDREIEVVKEERRLRYDNSPYGQLLPVLGKTLFQEHPYKDPNIGYMSDLEAATLEDVRAYNEKYYIPNNAVLVVAGDLDIAKTKKMISEYFGPIPRGEEITRNFPTEAPITQEIREKAYDPNIQIPAAMVAYRTPGFRERDARILDMISTYLSDGRSSKLYKKLVDEQKQALQIGAFNIGQEDYGMYLIFGLPVGETSLQTLVEEIEEEVQALRMGLISEKDYQKLQNKFENNFVNSNSTIAGIAGSLATNYMLYGDTSLINKEIEIFRS
;
A
#
# COMPACT_ATOMS: atom_id res chain seq x y z
N MET A 1 -32.08 -9.98 68.49
CA MET A 1 -30.99 -10.22 67.56
C MET A 1 -31.40 -9.63 66.21
N LYS A 2 -30.91 -8.45 65.87
CA LYS A 2 -31.22 -7.74 64.59
C LYS A 2 -30.21 -8.22 63.52
N LYS A 3 -30.71 -8.86 62.48
CA LYS A 3 -29.90 -9.23 61.27
C LYS A 3 -29.74 -7.98 60.39
N TRP A 4 -28.54 -7.48 60.29
CA TRP A 4 -28.18 -6.43 59.30
C TRP A 4 -27.97 -7.11 57.95
N LYS A 5 -28.77 -6.78 56.96
CA LYS A 5 -28.55 -7.13 55.56
C LYS A 5 -27.65 -6.05 54.96
N LEU A 6 -26.40 -6.39 54.72
CA LEU A 6 -25.50 -5.58 53.88
C LEU A 6 -25.97 -5.65 52.44
N LEU A 7 -26.47 -4.56 51.89
CA LEU A 7 -26.77 -4.42 50.48
C LEU A 7 -25.48 -3.93 49.80
N ALA A 8 -24.76 -4.82 49.09
CA ALA A 8 -23.63 -4.43 48.27
C ALA A 8 -24.19 -3.84 46.95
N ILE A 9 -24.10 -2.52 46.79
CA ILE A 9 -24.37 -1.83 45.54
C ILE A 9 -23.10 -2.02 44.67
N ILE A 10 -23.14 -2.94 43.72
CA ILE A 10 -22.15 -3.04 42.64
C ILE A 10 -22.47 -1.93 41.64
N LEU A 11 -21.75 -0.82 41.72
CA LEU A 11 -21.72 0.17 40.66
C LEU A 11 -21.04 -0.46 39.44
N PHE A 12 -21.85 -0.85 38.48
CA PHE A 12 -21.37 -1.18 37.11
C PHE A 12 -20.98 0.15 36.46
N VAL A 13 -19.72 0.55 36.58
CA VAL A 13 -19.16 1.60 35.73
C VAL A 13 -19.03 0.98 34.36
N ALA A 14 -20.01 1.14 33.51
CA ALA A 14 -19.89 0.93 32.09
C ALA A 14 -18.88 1.99 31.57
N GLY A 15 -17.60 1.65 31.66
CA GLY A 15 -16.57 2.39 30.95
C GLY A 15 -16.87 2.21 29.48
N PHE A 16 -17.37 3.25 28.84
CA PHE A 16 -17.26 3.35 27.38
C PHE A 16 -15.77 3.31 27.07
N THR A 17 -15.27 2.16 26.68
CA THR A 17 -13.98 2.06 26.01
C THR A 17 -14.14 2.80 24.68
N ARG A 18 -13.86 4.10 24.66
CA ARG A 18 -13.59 4.79 23.41
C ARG A 18 -12.37 4.09 22.83
N ALA A 19 -12.47 3.65 21.58
CA ALA A 19 -11.28 3.30 20.82
C ALA A 19 -10.29 4.45 20.98
N GLN A 20 -9.03 4.14 21.24
CA GLN A 20 -8.01 5.17 21.44
C GLN A 20 -7.92 5.98 20.14
N GLU A 21 -8.33 7.24 20.22
CA GLU A 21 -8.29 8.18 19.09
C GLU A 21 -6.82 8.52 18.81
N VAL A 22 -6.40 8.42 17.55
CA VAL A 22 -5.07 8.85 17.10
C VAL A 22 -5.11 10.37 16.98
N ALA A 23 -4.49 11.06 17.95
CA ALA A 23 -4.37 12.51 17.91
C ALA A 23 -3.25 12.91 16.94
N TYR A 24 -3.50 13.90 16.08
CA TYR A 24 -2.51 14.44 15.16
C TYR A 24 -2.76 15.93 14.92
N GLU A 25 -1.72 16.64 14.45
CA GLU A 25 -1.81 17.99 13.92
C GLU A 25 -1.39 17.96 12.46
N GLU A 26 -2.09 18.72 11.60
CA GLU A 26 -1.75 18.83 10.19
C GLU A 26 -1.75 20.30 9.72
N TYR A 27 -0.88 20.61 8.75
CA TYR A 27 -0.76 21.95 8.17
C TYR A 27 0.03 21.90 6.84
N ASP A 28 -0.12 22.95 6.04
CA ASP A 28 0.63 23.11 4.79
C ASP A 28 1.78 24.10 4.99
N LEU A 29 2.94 23.83 4.34
CA LEU A 29 3.98 24.83 4.13
C LEU A 29 3.64 25.70 2.91
N ASP A 30 4.24 26.90 2.81
CA ASP A 30 4.01 27.83 1.71
C ASP A 30 4.36 27.23 0.32
N ASN A 31 5.27 26.26 0.29
CA ASN A 31 5.63 25.52 -0.94
C ASN A 31 4.66 24.37 -1.28
N GLY A 32 3.61 24.18 -0.49
CA GLY A 32 2.58 23.18 -0.70
C GLY A 32 2.88 21.79 -0.15
N LEU A 33 3.97 21.58 0.57
CA LEU A 33 4.20 20.35 1.31
C LEU A 33 3.19 20.23 2.45
N HIS A 34 2.39 19.17 2.43
CA HIS A 34 1.50 18.86 3.55
C HIS A 34 2.26 18.14 4.65
N VAL A 35 2.04 18.53 5.90
CA VAL A 35 2.73 17.98 7.08
C VAL A 35 1.73 17.45 8.07
N ILE A 36 1.96 16.23 8.56
CA ILE A 36 1.16 15.61 9.62
C ILE A 36 2.11 15.21 10.77
N LEU A 37 1.76 15.60 11.99
CA LEU A 37 2.51 15.31 13.21
C LEU A 37 1.67 14.49 14.17
N HIS A 38 2.19 13.35 14.61
CA HIS A 38 1.59 12.52 15.65
C HIS A 38 2.56 12.36 16.81
N GLN A 39 2.24 12.95 17.98
CA GLN A 39 3.06 12.83 19.18
C GLN A 39 2.65 11.60 20.01
N ASP A 40 3.59 10.68 20.19
CA ASP A 40 3.48 9.55 21.11
C ASP A 40 4.82 9.31 21.84
N ASN A 41 4.88 9.76 23.09
CA ASN A 41 6.06 9.68 23.94
C ASN A 41 6.13 8.37 24.74
N SER A 42 5.37 7.34 24.37
CA SER A 42 5.35 6.05 25.05
C SER A 42 6.65 5.24 24.88
N ALA A 43 7.37 5.49 23.79
CA ALA A 43 8.67 4.88 23.51
C ALA A 43 9.62 5.94 22.91
N PRO A 44 10.95 5.88 23.20
CA PRO A 44 11.91 6.87 22.72
C PRO A 44 12.32 6.62 21.25
N VAL A 45 11.35 6.56 20.37
CA VAL A 45 11.53 6.33 18.93
C VAL A 45 10.69 7.32 18.11
N VAL A 46 11.16 7.65 16.92
CA VAL A 46 10.49 8.55 15.99
C VAL A 46 10.59 8.00 14.58
N ILE A 47 9.57 8.20 13.79
CA ILE A 47 9.56 7.95 12.36
C ILE A 47 9.43 9.26 11.60
N THR A 48 10.26 9.45 10.59
CA THR A 48 10.09 10.43 9.52
C THR A 48 9.72 9.70 8.25
N SER A 49 8.70 10.16 7.56
CA SER A 49 8.27 9.51 6.33
C SER A 49 7.72 10.51 5.33
N ILE A 50 7.98 10.27 4.06
CA ILE A 50 7.46 11.08 2.96
C ILE A 50 6.76 10.18 1.95
N MET A 51 5.56 10.57 1.57
CA MET A 51 4.80 9.91 0.51
C MET A 51 4.62 10.87 -0.64
N TYR A 52 4.98 10.43 -1.83
CA TYR A 52 4.76 11.17 -3.08
C TYR A 52 3.57 10.56 -3.81
N HIS A 53 2.66 11.41 -4.29
CA HIS A 53 1.56 10.98 -5.15
C HIS A 53 2.08 10.73 -6.56
N VAL A 54 2.90 9.71 -6.70
CA VAL A 54 3.48 9.25 -7.96
C VAL A 54 3.75 7.75 -7.88
N GLY A 55 3.27 7.00 -8.84
CA GLY A 55 3.40 5.55 -8.87
C GLY A 55 3.52 5.01 -10.30
N GLY A 56 3.34 3.70 -10.45
CA GLY A 56 3.47 3.03 -11.75
C GLY A 56 2.59 3.58 -12.86
N LYS A 57 1.43 4.16 -12.51
CA LYS A 57 0.51 4.78 -13.48
C LYS A 57 1.01 6.10 -14.05
N ASP A 58 1.85 6.83 -13.30
CA ASP A 58 2.39 8.15 -13.70
C ASP A 58 3.59 7.95 -14.62
N ARG A 59 3.34 7.51 -15.83
CA ARG A 59 4.37 7.19 -16.82
C ARG A 59 4.17 7.91 -18.14
N THR A 60 5.25 8.07 -18.89
CA THR A 60 5.23 8.38 -20.30
C THR A 60 5.22 7.07 -21.10
N GLU A 61 4.68 7.06 -22.30
CA GLU A 61 4.70 5.89 -23.19
C GLU A 61 6.13 5.40 -23.43
N GLY A 62 6.36 4.10 -23.30
CA GLY A 62 7.69 3.48 -23.40
C GLY A 62 8.63 3.80 -22.24
N ARG A 63 8.10 4.24 -21.10
CA ARG A 63 8.85 4.58 -19.87
C ARG A 63 8.14 4.04 -18.64
N THR A 64 7.79 2.75 -18.65
CA THR A 64 7.21 2.07 -17.49
C THR A 64 8.28 1.82 -16.43
N GLY A 65 7.87 1.69 -15.17
CA GLY A 65 8.75 1.37 -14.05
C GLY A 65 9.52 2.53 -13.44
N PHE A 66 9.34 3.76 -13.93
CA PHE A 66 10.12 4.91 -13.44
C PHE A 66 9.87 5.22 -11.98
N ALA A 67 8.64 5.16 -11.48
CA ALA A 67 8.38 5.37 -10.05
C ALA A 67 9.14 4.37 -9.18
N HIS A 68 9.20 3.09 -9.57
CA HIS A 68 9.97 2.07 -8.88
C HIS A 68 11.49 2.28 -9.04
N LEU A 69 11.97 2.66 -10.21
CA LEU A 69 13.37 3.04 -10.40
C LEU A 69 13.76 4.21 -9.49
N PHE A 70 12.86 5.18 -9.28
CA PHE A 70 13.08 6.28 -8.33
C PHE A 70 13.07 5.84 -6.87
N GLU A 71 12.32 4.80 -6.51
CA GLU A 71 12.44 4.19 -5.19
C GLU A 71 13.89 3.82 -4.87
N HIS A 72 14.63 3.28 -5.84
CA HIS A 72 16.05 2.96 -5.72
C HIS A 72 16.94 4.19 -5.82
N LEU A 73 16.80 5.00 -6.86
CA LEU A 73 17.65 6.16 -7.13
C LEU A 73 17.70 7.16 -5.97
N LEU A 74 16.59 7.35 -5.25
CA LEU A 74 16.54 8.31 -4.15
C LEU A 74 17.19 7.79 -2.85
N PHE A 75 17.76 6.58 -2.85
CA PHE A 75 18.68 6.09 -1.81
C PHE A 75 20.14 6.16 -2.24
N ASP A 76 20.44 6.44 -3.49
CA ASP A 76 21.83 6.42 -3.97
C ASP A 76 22.71 7.47 -3.29
N GLY A 77 22.17 8.66 -3.09
CA GLY A 77 22.86 9.78 -2.45
C GLY A 77 22.20 11.11 -2.76
N SER A 78 22.81 12.16 -2.23
CA SER A 78 22.43 13.55 -2.48
C SER A 78 23.66 14.41 -2.70
N LYS A 79 23.47 15.70 -2.96
CA LYS A 79 24.57 16.67 -3.00
C LYS A 79 25.47 16.60 -1.76
N ASN A 80 24.90 16.29 -0.60
CA ASN A 80 25.60 16.29 0.70
C ASN A 80 25.82 14.88 1.25
N ILE A 81 25.29 13.85 0.60
CA ILE A 81 25.42 12.44 0.98
C ILE A 81 26.11 11.71 -0.19
N PRO A 82 27.29 11.11 0.02
CA PRO A 82 27.96 10.37 -1.05
C PRO A 82 27.15 9.13 -1.45
N THR A 83 27.38 8.65 -2.66
CA THR A 83 26.84 7.39 -3.16
C THR A 83 27.03 6.26 -2.16
N GLY A 84 25.93 5.55 -1.81
CA GLY A 84 25.92 4.47 -0.82
C GLY A 84 26.04 4.95 0.64
N GLY A 85 26.11 6.26 0.90
CA GLY A 85 26.25 6.81 2.25
C GLY A 85 24.94 6.82 3.05
N TRP A 86 23.80 6.65 2.39
CA TRP A 86 22.48 6.72 3.03
C TRP A 86 22.32 5.68 4.13
N ASP A 87 22.52 4.42 3.80
CA ASP A 87 22.39 3.30 4.74
C ASP A 87 23.45 3.33 5.86
N GLU A 88 24.67 3.80 5.57
CA GLU A 88 25.71 3.98 6.56
C GLU A 88 25.31 5.03 7.61
N ILE A 89 24.77 6.19 7.17
CA ILE A 89 24.31 7.25 8.07
C ILE A 89 23.19 6.71 8.97
N ILE A 90 22.19 6.01 8.40
CA ILE A 90 21.06 5.49 9.16
C ILE A 90 21.49 4.42 10.15
N SER A 91 22.25 3.42 9.70
CA SER A 91 22.65 2.28 10.53
C SER A 91 23.58 2.68 11.68
N THR A 92 24.52 3.61 11.45
CA THR A 92 25.43 4.11 12.49
C THR A 92 24.73 4.92 13.58
N ARG A 93 23.51 5.40 13.31
CA ARG A 93 22.64 6.12 14.26
C ARG A 93 21.56 5.23 14.88
N GLY A 94 21.64 3.92 14.65
CA GLY A 94 20.67 2.95 15.17
C GLY A 94 19.31 3.04 14.51
N GLY A 95 19.23 3.61 13.31
CA GLY A 95 18.02 3.72 12.51
C GLY A 95 17.78 2.52 11.60
N GLN A 96 16.60 2.51 11.01
CA GLN A 96 16.16 1.61 9.96
C GLN A 96 15.39 2.41 8.93
N ASN A 97 15.50 2.04 7.66
CA ASN A 97 14.77 2.66 6.56
C ASN A 97 14.16 1.61 5.65
N ASN A 98 13.17 2.03 4.90
CA ASN A 98 12.64 1.26 3.77
C ASN A 98 11.85 2.18 2.85
N ALA A 99 11.50 1.65 1.67
CA ALA A 99 10.56 2.28 0.75
C ALA A 99 9.67 1.24 0.07
N ASN A 100 8.65 1.71 -0.58
CA ASN A 100 7.83 0.87 -1.47
C ASN A 100 7.06 1.74 -2.47
N THR A 101 6.83 1.18 -3.66
CA THR A 101 6.10 1.81 -4.75
C THR A 101 4.87 0.99 -5.11
N SER A 102 3.73 1.66 -5.25
CA SER A 102 2.51 1.10 -5.82
C SER A 102 2.20 1.72 -7.18
N GLN A 103 1.05 1.40 -7.73
CA GLN A 103 0.57 2.05 -8.94
C GLN A 103 0.25 3.54 -8.73
N ASP A 104 -0.01 3.97 -7.48
CA ASP A 104 -0.55 5.30 -7.18
C ASP A 104 0.40 6.18 -6.37
N ARG A 105 1.38 5.60 -5.67
CA ARG A 105 2.25 6.35 -4.77
C ARG A 105 3.62 5.68 -4.58
N THR A 106 4.62 6.49 -4.17
CA THR A 106 5.93 6.06 -3.66
C THR A 106 6.10 6.56 -2.24
N TYR A 107 6.52 5.68 -1.33
CA TYR A 107 6.60 5.96 0.10
C TYR A 107 7.98 5.60 0.64
N TYR A 108 8.63 6.55 1.34
CA TYR A 108 9.91 6.39 2.01
C TYR A 108 9.73 6.64 3.50
N TYR A 109 10.50 5.95 4.33
CA TYR A 109 10.50 6.22 5.77
C TYR A 109 11.81 5.80 6.44
N GLU A 110 12.15 6.53 7.51
CA GLU A 110 13.22 6.21 8.44
C GLU A 110 12.67 6.15 9.87
N LEU A 111 13.06 5.11 10.59
CA LEU A 111 12.77 4.92 12.00
C LEU A 111 14.07 5.11 12.81
N PHE A 112 14.06 6.02 13.77
CA PHE A 112 15.22 6.34 14.61
C PHE A 112 14.89 6.33 16.10
N PRO A 113 15.90 6.18 16.99
CA PRO A 113 15.81 6.72 18.35
C PRO A 113 15.47 8.22 18.31
N SER A 114 14.59 8.70 19.19
CA SER A 114 14.00 10.05 19.11
C SER A 114 15.01 11.21 19.12
N ASN A 115 16.19 11.00 19.69
CA ASN A 115 17.28 11.98 19.66
C ASN A 115 17.88 12.22 18.26
N ASN A 116 17.51 11.43 17.26
CA ASN A 116 17.91 11.58 15.87
C ASN A 116 16.79 12.12 14.96
N LEU A 117 15.72 12.69 15.52
CA LEU A 117 14.64 13.29 14.75
C LEU A 117 15.13 14.29 13.70
N GLU A 118 16.05 15.19 14.08
CA GLU A 118 16.61 16.18 13.17
C GLU A 118 17.34 15.53 11.98
N LEU A 119 18.04 14.41 12.22
CA LEU A 119 18.70 13.65 11.16
C LEU A 119 17.67 13.09 10.17
N GLY A 120 16.56 12.50 10.65
CA GLY A 120 15.51 12.00 9.77
C GLY A 120 14.88 13.10 8.91
N LEU A 121 14.61 14.27 9.50
CA LEU A 121 14.12 15.42 8.74
C LEU A 121 15.13 15.93 7.71
N TRP A 122 16.41 15.97 8.07
CA TRP A 122 17.47 16.36 7.13
C TRP A 122 17.56 15.37 5.96
N LEU A 123 17.55 14.06 6.21
CA LEU A 123 17.60 13.02 5.18
C LEU A 123 16.44 13.19 4.17
N GLU A 124 15.22 13.32 4.65
CA GLU A 124 14.06 13.51 3.76
C GLU A 124 14.10 14.84 3.00
N SER A 125 14.64 15.91 3.61
CA SER A 125 14.84 17.18 2.90
C SER A 125 15.92 17.08 1.81
N GLU A 126 17.00 16.33 2.04
CA GLU A 126 18.03 16.03 1.03
C GLU A 126 17.47 15.20 -0.13
N ARG A 127 16.64 14.19 0.18
CA ARG A 127 15.93 13.39 -0.82
C ARG A 127 15.07 14.23 -1.75
N LEU A 128 14.36 15.21 -1.19
CA LEU A 128 13.44 16.06 -1.94
C LEU A 128 14.14 17.17 -2.71
N LEU A 129 15.21 17.77 -2.14
CA LEU A 129 15.85 18.98 -2.70
C LEU A 129 17.06 18.67 -3.57
N HIS A 130 17.88 17.69 -3.18
CA HIS A 130 19.20 17.50 -3.74
C HIS A 130 19.55 16.07 -4.16
N PRO A 131 18.61 15.26 -4.71
CA PRO A 131 18.93 13.89 -5.08
C PRO A 131 20.05 13.85 -6.12
N THR A 132 20.96 12.89 -6.00
CA THR A 132 22.00 12.66 -7.01
C THR A 132 21.43 11.84 -8.16
N ILE A 133 21.15 12.50 -9.31
CA ILE A 133 20.70 11.85 -10.53
C ILE A 133 21.80 11.99 -11.57
N SER A 134 22.71 11.02 -11.58
CA SER A 134 23.84 10.93 -12.51
C SER A 134 23.68 9.74 -13.46
N GLN A 135 24.45 9.73 -14.57
CA GLN A 135 24.44 8.57 -15.49
C GLN A 135 24.93 7.31 -14.79
N GLU A 136 25.93 7.42 -13.93
CA GLU A 136 26.50 6.29 -13.18
C GLU A 136 25.48 5.69 -12.21
N ALA A 137 24.73 6.53 -11.47
CA ALA A 137 23.64 6.08 -10.59
C ALA A 137 22.54 5.39 -11.40
N LEU A 138 22.12 6.00 -12.51
CA LEU A 138 21.09 5.46 -13.39
C LEU A 138 21.47 4.07 -13.93
N ASP A 139 22.68 3.94 -14.48
CA ASP A 139 23.16 2.67 -15.06
C ASP A 139 23.19 1.55 -14.00
N ARG A 140 23.63 1.89 -12.77
CA ARG A 140 23.67 0.94 -11.66
C ARG A 140 22.26 0.51 -11.22
N GLU A 141 21.37 1.47 -10.97
CA GLU A 141 20.04 1.17 -10.44
C GLU A 141 19.15 0.49 -11.49
N ILE A 142 19.32 0.76 -12.77
CA ILE A 142 18.68 -0.01 -13.85
C ILE A 142 19.05 -1.49 -13.73
N GLU A 143 20.32 -1.85 -13.55
CA GLU A 143 20.73 -3.25 -13.42
C GLU A 143 20.17 -3.89 -12.13
N VAL A 144 20.09 -3.16 -11.03
CA VAL A 144 19.46 -3.64 -9.78
C VAL A 144 17.97 -3.94 -10.01
N VAL A 145 17.22 -3.01 -10.60
CA VAL A 145 15.78 -3.18 -10.88
C VAL A 145 15.53 -4.31 -11.89
N LYS A 146 16.40 -4.45 -12.90
CA LYS A 146 16.33 -5.57 -13.87
C LYS A 146 16.53 -6.92 -13.18
N GLU A 147 17.48 -7.01 -12.23
CA GLU A 147 17.69 -8.24 -11.48
C GLU A 147 16.52 -8.55 -10.54
N GLU A 148 15.99 -7.53 -9.87
CA GLU A 148 14.79 -7.68 -9.04
C GLU A 148 13.59 -8.15 -9.87
N ARG A 149 13.40 -7.61 -11.08
CA ARG A 149 12.37 -8.07 -12.00
C ARG A 149 12.55 -9.54 -12.35
N ARG A 150 13.79 -9.96 -12.68
CA ARG A 150 14.08 -11.39 -12.94
C ARG A 150 13.70 -12.26 -11.75
N LEU A 151 14.09 -11.86 -10.55
CA LEU A 151 13.83 -12.63 -9.32
C LEU A 151 12.34 -12.69 -8.96
N ARG A 152 11.61 -11.59 -9.05
CA ARG A 152 10.22 -11.51 -8.59
C ARG A 152 9.19 -11.92 -9.64
N TYR A 153 9.48 -11.71 -10.93
CA TYR A 153 8.53 -11.93 -12.01
C TYR A 153 8.95 -13.03 -12.96
N ASP A 154 10.19 -12.99 -13.48
CA ASP A 154 10.57 -13.87 -14.58
C ASP A 154 10.95 -15.27 -14.10
N ASN A 155 11.60 -15.39 -12.93
CA ASN A 155 12.06 -16.65 -12.34
C ASN A 155 11.20 -17.12 -11.15
N SER A 156 10.26 -16.32 -10.66
CA SER A 156 9.40 -16.68 -9.56
C SER A 156 8.19 -17.51 -10.04
N PRO A 157 7.84 -18.62 -9.38
CA PRO A 157 6.58 -19.30 -9.66
C PRO A 157 5.40 -18.35 -9.57
N TYR A 158 4.52 -18.37 -10.57
CA TYR A 158 3.38 -17.47 -10.72
C TYR A 158 3.72 -15.97 -10.81
N GLY A 159 4.99 -15.60 -11.04
CA GLY A 159 5.43 -14.19 -11.09
C GLY A 159 4.76 -13.39 -12.21
N GLN A 160 4.36 -14.04 -13.31
CA GLN A 160 3.66 -13.40 -14.43
C GLN A 160 2.17 -13.15 -14.19
N LEU A 161 1.63 -13.58 -13.06
CA LEU A 161 0.22 -13.53 -12.76
C LEU A 161 -0.36 -12.11 -12.82
N LEU A 162 0.18 -11.19 -12.01
CA LEU A 162 -0.29 -9.80 -11.97
C LEU A 162 -0.07 -9.05 -13.30
N PRO A 163 1.08 -9.18 -13.99
CA PRO A 163 1.26 -8.63 -15.34
C PRO A 163 0.22 -9.13 -16.36
N VAL A 164 -0.12 -10.41 -16.35
CA VAL A 164 -1.15 -10.97 -17.25
C VAL A 164 -2.52 -10.39 -16.90
N LEU A 165 -2.88 -10.34 -15.61
CA LEU A 165 -4.13 -9.76 -15.15
C LEU A 165 -4.25 -8.28 -15.51
N GLY A 166 -3.20 -7.50 -15.28
CA GLY A 166 -3.18 -6.09 -15.65
C GLY A 166 -3.52 -5.90 -17.13
N LYS A 167 -2.84 -6.61 -18.03
CA LYS A 167 -3.10 -6.57 -19.49
C LYS A 167 -4.47 -7.06 -19.89
N THR A 168 -5.04 -8.02 -19.17
CA THR A 168 -6.36 -8.57 -19.47
C THR A 168 -7.49 -7.65 -19.00
N LEU A 169 -7.34 -7.07 -17.82
CA LEU A 169 -8.38 -6.26 -17.20
C LEU A 169 -8.35 -4.79 -17.67
N PHE A 170 -7.19 -4.27 -18.09
CA PHE A 170 -7.00 -2.89 -18.52
C PHE A 170 -6.47 -2.86 -19.96
N GLN A 171 -7.12 -2.10 -20.82
CA GLN A 171 -6.72 -1.92 -22.22
C GLN A 171 -6.10 -0.55 -22.45
N GLU A 172 -6.66 0.48 -21.85
CA GLU A 172 -6.30 1.87 -22.02
C GLU A 172 -5.55 2.43 -20.81
N HIS A 173 -6.03 2.12 -19.59
CA HIS A 173 -5.50 2.67 -18.36
C HIS A 173 -4.07 2.14 -18.05
N PRO A 174 -3.17 2.99 -17.53
CA PRO A 174 -1.79 2.59 -17.17
C PRO A 174 -1.66 1.39 -16.22
N TYR A 175 -2.69 1.04 -15.47
CA TYR A 175 -2.70 -0.15 -14.61
C TYR A 175 -2.51 -1.48 -15.36
N LYS A 176 -2.56 -1.46 -16.70
CA LYS A 176 -2.17 -2.61 -17.53
C LYS A 176 -0.69 -2.98 -17.42
N ASP A 177 0.14 -2.03 -17.02
CA ASP A 177 1.60 -2.21 -16.98
C ASP A 177 2.07 -2.60 -15.56
N PRO A 178 3.10 -3.46 -15.46
CA PRO A 178 3.65 -3.82 -14.16
C PRO A 178 4.36 -2.63 -13.51
N ASN A 179 4.20 -2.46 -12.21
CA ASN A 179 4.81 -1.38 -11.44
C ASN A 179 6.35 -1.33 -11.57
N ILE A 180 6.99 -2.51 -11.65
CA ILE A 180 8.43 -2.63 -11.87
C ILE A 180 8.88 -2.24 -13.29
N GLY A 181 7.96 -2.06 -14.22
CA GLY A 181 8.22 -1.73 -15.62
C GLY A 181 8.58 -2.92 -16.50
N TYR A 182 8.67 -2.65 -17.80
CA TYR A 182 9.18 -3.62 -18.77
C TYR A 182 10.70 -3.49 -18.91
N MET A 183 11.38 -4.63 -19.16
CA MET A 183 12.83 -4.65 -19.35
C MET A 183 13.29 -3.70 -20.47
N SER A 184 12.57 -3.68 -21.58
CA SER A 184 12.85 -2.77 -22.71
C SER A 184 12.77 -1.30 -22.36
N ASP A 185 11.83 -0.92 -21.48
CA ASP A 185 11.63 0.47 -21.08
C ASP A 185 12.71 0.93 -20.10
N LEU A 186 13.12 0.04 -19.19
CA LEU A 186 14.25 0.27 -18.29
C LEU A 186 15.56 0.44 -19.07
N GLU A 187 15.81 -0.42 -20.07
CA GLU A 187 17.00 -0.34 -20.93
C GLU A 187 17.02 0.88 -21.85
N ALA A 188 15.85 1.41 -22.21
CA ALA A 188 15.71 2.59 -23.03
C ALA A 188 15.71 3.91 -22.25
N ALA A 189 15.73 3.84 -20.89
CA ALA A 189 15.68 5.03 -20.03
C ALA A 189 16.94 5.89 -20.23
N THR A 190 16.73 7.19 -20.42
CA THR A 190 17.81 8.17 -20.54
C THR A 190 17.91 9.04 -19.29
N LEU A 191 19.08 9.61 -19.04
CA LEU A 191 19.27 10.55 -17.93
C LEU A 191 18.34 11.76 -18.01
N GLU A 192 18.02 12.21 -19.23
CA GLU A 192 17.09 13.31 -19.47
C GLU A 192 15.66 12.93 -19.06
N ASP A 193 15.18 11.74 -19.45
CA ASP A 193 13.87 11.22 -19.05
C ASP A 193 13.74 11.16 -17.53
N VAL A 194 14.76 10.63 -16.85
CA VAL A 194 14.77 10.45 -15.41
C VAL A 194 14.78 11.79 -14.69
N ARG A 195 15.57 12.78 -15.14
CA ARG A 195 15.57 14.12 -14.56
C ARG A 195 14.24 14.82 -14.74
N ALA A 196 13.66 14.75 -15.92
CA ALA A 196 12.34 15.32 -16.19
C ALA A 196 11.24 14.69 -15.33
N TYR A 197 11.34 13.38 -15.07
CA TYR A 197 10.41 12.67 -14.18
C TYR A 197 10.56 13.14 -12.73
N ASN A 198 11.78 13.32 -12.24
CA ASN A 198 12.06 13.87 -10.91
C ASN A 198 11.49 15.27 -10.74
N GLU A 199 11.83 16.17 -11.64
CA GLU A 199 11.38 17.57 -11.63
C GLU A 199 9.86 17.71 -11.66
N LYS A 200 9.17 16.77 -12.30
CA LYS A 200 7.72 16.78 -12.43
C LYS A 200 6.99 16.23 -11.19
N TYR A 201 7.49 15.14 -10.62
CA TYR A 201 6.71 14.37 -9.65
C TYR A 201 7.23 14.42 -8.22
N TYR A 202 8.55 14.56 -8.02
CA TYR A 202 9.17 14.57 -6.68
C TYR A 202 9.33 16.01 -6.19
N ILE A 203 8.18 16.65 -5.94
CA ILE A 203 8.06 18.07 -5.58
C ILE A 203 7.22 18.23 -4.31
N PRO A 204 7.42 19.30 -3.50
CA PRO A 204 6.73 19.48 -2.23
C PRO A 204 5.21 19.41 -2.33
N ASN A 205 4.62 20.10 -3.32
CA ASN A 205 3.17 20.12 -3.52
C ASN A 205 2.58 18.83 -4.14
N ASN A 206 3.38 17.78 -4.27
CA ASN A 206 2.96 16.42 -4.62
C ASN A 206 3.34 15.41 -3.52
N ALA A 207 3.63 15.88 -2.30
CA ALA A 207 4.12 15.06 -1.21
C ALA A 207 3.40 15.36 0.10
N VAL A 208 3.39 14.38 1.00
CA VAL A 208 3.03 14.52 2.41
C VAL A 208 4.17 14.02 3.29
N LEU A 209 4.60 14.85 4.22
CA LEU A 209 5.56 14.52 5.26
C LEU A 209 4.81 14.13 6.53
N VAL A 210 5.05 12.93 7.06
CA VAL A 210 4.51 12.51 8.34
C VAL A 210 5.63 12.26 9.32
N VAL A 211 5.54 12.88 10.50
CA VAL A 211 6.47 12.65 11.61
C VAL A 211 5.67 12.13 12.80
N ALA A 212 6.03 10.96 13.29
CA ALA A 212 5.29 10.33 14.39
C ALA A 212 6.23 9.75 15.45
N GLY A 213 5.82 9.80 16.73
CA GLY A 213 6.55 9.22 17.85
C GLY A 213 6.94 10.22 18.93
N ASP A 214 8.08 9.97 19.59
CA ASP A 214 8.60 10.81 20.68
C ASP A 214 9.20 12.10 20.14
N LEU A 215 8.35 13.12 20.03
CA LEU A 215 8.70 14.42 19.47
C LEU A 215 8.01 15.55 20.26
N ASP A 216 8.61 16.76 20.20
CA ASP A 216 7.99 18.00 20.62
C ASP A 216 7.42 18.72 19.41
N ILE A 217 6.12 18.93 19.38
CA ILE A 217 5.41 19.52 18.24
C ILE A 217 5.98 20.87 17.81
N ALA A 218 6.23 21.77 18.77
CA ALA A 218 6.69 23.13 18.46
C ALA A 218 8.11 23.14 17.89
N LYS A 219 9.00 22.35 18.46
CA LYS A 219 10.37 22.18 17.94
C LYS A 219 10.38 21.51 16.59
N THR A 220 9.57 20.48 16.40
CA THR A 220 9.46 19.73 15.13
C THR A 220 8.96 20.64 14.03
N LYS A 221 7.92 21.44 14.26
CA LYS A 221 7.43 22.44 13.30
C LYS A 221 8.52 23.43 12.87
N LYS A 222 9.33 23.89 13.82
CA LYS A 222 10.44 24.79 13.53
C LYS A 222 11.48 24.12 12.63
N MET A 223 11.93 22.92 12.98
CA MET A 223 12.89 22.14 12.16
C MET A 223 12.34 21.88 10.75
N ILE A 224 11.09 21.47 10.64
CA ILE A 224 10.45 21.25 9.35
C ILE A 224 10.43 22.54 8.50
N SER A 225 10.10 23.68 9.10
CA SER A 225 10.15 24.97 8.39
C SER A 225 11.57 25.34 7.93
N GLU A 226 12.60 25.02 8.72
CA GLU A 226 13.99 25.28 8.36
C GLU A 226 14.51 24.38 7.24
N TYR A 227 14.19 23.08 7.25
CA TYR A 227 14.66 22.10 6.26
C TYR A 227 13.83 22.09 4.97
N PHE A 228 12.49 22.15 5.07
CA PHE A 228 11.60 22.00 3.93
C PHE A 228 11.07 23.33 3.38
N GLY A 229 11.00 24.38 4.19
CA GLY A 229 10.51 25.69 3.74
C GLY A 229 11.26 26.31 2.56
N PRO A 230 12.61 26.20 2.48
CA PRO A 230 13.37 26.70 1.34
C PRO A 230 13.20 25.92 0.04
N ILE A 231 12.60 24.72 0.06
CA ILE A 231 12.41 23.89 -1.13
C ILE A 231 11.36 24.56 -2.04
N PRO A 232 11.66 24.80 -3.31
CA PRO A 232 10.72 25.50 -4.20
C PRO A 232 9.48 24.66 -4.49
N ARG A 233 8.32 25.32 -4.58
CA ARG A 233 7.08 24.70 -5.08
C ARG A 233 7.27 24.28 -6.53
N GLY A 234 6.83 23.07 -6.88
CA GLY A 234 6.82 22.61 -8.27
C GLY A 234 5.56 23.03 -9.02
N GLU A 235 5.51 22.69 -10.32
CA GLU A 235 4.32 22.89 -11.14
C GLU A 235 3.15 22.01 -10.71
N GLU A 236 1.91 22.44 -10.94
CA GLU A 236 0.72 21.66 -10.65
C GLU A 236 0.62 20.46 -11.61
N ILE A 237 0.45 19.27 -11.03
CA ILE A 237 0.35 18.03 -11.79
C ILE A 237 -1.10 17.79 -12.19
N THR A 238 -1.34 17.75 -13.49
CA THR A 238 -2.65 17.35 -14.03
C THR A 238 -2.58 15.91 -14.52
N ARG A 239 -3.49 15.06 -14.03
CA ARG A 239 -3.64 13.66 -14.42
C ARG A 239 -4.92 13.48 -15.21
N ASN A 240 -4.80 12.97 -16.44
CA ASN A 240 -5.92 12.65 -17.31
C ASN A 240 -5.73 11.23 -17.85
N PHE A 241 -6.08 10.23 -17.05
CA PHE A 241 -6.00 8.85 -17.47
C PHE A 241 -7.23 8.46 -18.31
N PRO A 242 -7.05 7.62 -19.35
CA PRO A 242 -8.17 7.13 -20.13
C PRO A 242 -9.11 6.27 -19.29
N THR A 243 -10.41 6.38 -19.59
CA THR A 243 -11.44 5.56 -18.95
C THR A 243 -11.57 4.23 -19.67
N GLU A 244 -11.64 3.16 -18.90
CA GLU A 244 -11.82 1.80 -19.40
C GLU A 244 -13.28 1.52 -19.84
N ALA A 245 -13.45 0.92 -21.00
CA ALA A 245 -14.77 0.41 -21.40
C ALA A 245 -15.21 -0.75 -20.48
N PRO A 246 -16.53 -0.90 -20.21
CA PRO A 246 -17.04 -2.03 -19.42
C PRO A 246 -16.68 -3.38 -20.05
N ILE A 247 -16.26 -4.34 -19.22
CA ILE A 247 -16.10 -5.74 -19.63
C ILE A 247 -17.49 -6.38 -19.66
N THR A 248 -18.03 -6.64 -20.86
CA THR A 248 -19.40 -7.11 -21.07
C THR A 248 -19.51 -8.62 -21.34
N GLN A 249 -18.39 -9.29 -21.53
CA GLN A 249 -18.32 -10.73 -21.77
C GLN A 249 -17.07 -11.33 -21.15
N GLU A 250 -17.12 -12.62 -20.90
CA GLU A 250 -15.99 -13.37 -20.37
C GLU A 250 -14.79 -13.30 -21.32
N ILE A 251 -13.61 -13.06 -20.77
CA ILE A 251 -12.31 -13.11 -21.44
C ILE A 251 -11.56 -14.32 -20.86
N ARG A 252 -11.09 -15.24 -21.72
CA ARG A 252 -10.29 -16.39 -21.31
C ARG A 252 -8.88 -16.26 -21.82
N GLU A 253 -7.93 -16.22 -20.88
CA GLU A 253 -6.51 -16.14 -21.17
C GLU A 253 -5.78 -17.37 -20.63
N LYS A 254 -4.64 -17.70 -21.27
CA LYS A 254 -3.72 -18.73 -20.80
C LYS A 254 -2.32 -18.16 -20.79
N ALA A 255 -1.69 -18.20 -19.62
CA ALA A 255 -0.28 -17.87 -19.47
C ALA A 255 0.52 -19.15 -19.24
N TYR A 256 1.69 -19.23 -19.84
CA TYR A 256 2.64 -20.30 -19.59
C TYR A 256 3.74 -19.77 -18.67
N ASP A 257 3.98 -20.50 -17.58
CA ASP A 257 5.06 -20.21 -16.65
C ASP A 257 5.93 -21.49 -16.51
N PRO A 258 7.18 -21.47 -16.96
CA PRO A 258 8.06 -22.64 -16.88
C PRO A 258 8.49 -22.99 -15.44
N ASN A 259 8.26 -22.09 -14.48
CA ASN A 259 8.71 -22.24 -13.10
C ASN A 259 7.68 -22.95 -12.22
N ILE A 260 6.46 -23.21 -12.73
CA ILE A 260 5.39 -23.86 -11.95
C ILE A 260 5.31 -25.36 -12.23
N GLN A 261 5.00 -26.12 -11.20
CA GLN A 261 4.70 -27.55 -11.30
C GLN A 261 3.18 -27.83 -11.24
N ILE A 262 2.43 -26.96 -10.60
CA ILE A 262 0.97 -27.07 -10.43
C ILE A 262 0.34 -25.90 -11.17
N PRO A 263 -0.55 -26.14 -12.14
CA PRO A 263 -1.24 -25.04 -12.81
C PRO A 263 -2.20 -24.34 -11.84
N ALA A 264 -2.47 -23.05 -12.08
CA ALA A 264 -3.44 -22.28 -11.31
C ALA A 264 -4.67 -21.93 -12.14
N ALA A 265 -5.86 -22.07 -11.54
CA ALA A 265 -7.08 -21.45 -12.04
C ALA A 265 -7.21 -20.06 -11.43
N MET A 266 -7.74 -19.10 -12.20
CA MET A 266 -7.98 -17.76 -11.72
C MET A 266 -9.26 -17.19 -12.32
N VAL A 267 -10.06 -16.55 -11.45
CA VAL A 267 -11.20 -15.74 -11.82
C VAL A 267 -10.93 -14.31 -11.36
N ALA A 268 -11.02 -13.34 -12.26
CA ALA A 268 -10.70 -11.96 -11.96
C ALA A 268 -11.74 -10.98 -12.51
N TYR A 269 -11.90 -9.88 -11.79
CA TYR A 269 -12.83 -8.80 -12.14
C TYR A 269 -12.12 -7.46 -12.00
N ARG A 270 -12.37 -6.53 -12.94
CA ARG A 270 -12.05 -5.12 -12.71
C ARG A 270 -13.11 -4.51 -11.80
N THR A 271 -12.66 -3.76 -10.80
CA THR A 271 -13.52 -3.19 -9.76
C THR A 271 -13.38 -1.67 -9.70
N PRO A 272 -14.28 -0.96 -9.03
CA PRO A 272 -14.13 0.46 -8.76
C PRO A 272 -12.86 0.77 -7.96
N GLY A 273 -12.42 2.03 -8.00
CA GLY A 273 -11.31 2.51 -7.19
C GLY A 273 -11.61 2.43 -5.69
N PHE A 274 -10.55 2.41 -4.88
CA PHE A 274 -10.65 2.16 -3.43
C PHE A 274 -11.45 3.24 -2.65
N ARG A 275 -11.68 4.42 -3.23
CA ARG A 275 -12.52 5.47 -2.61
C ARG A 275 -14.00 5.12 -2.63
N GLU A 276 -14.40 4.24 -3.53
CA GLU A 276 -15.79 3.81 -3.67
C GLU A 276 -16.19 2.85 -2.53
N ARG A 277 -17.45 2.95 -2.10
CA ARG A 277 -17.99 2.06 -1.05
C ARG A 277 -17.84 0.58 -1.39
N ASP A 278 -18.02 0.23 -2.66
CA ASP A 278 -17.96 -1.14 -3.12
C ASP A 278 -16.57 -1.77 -2.96
N ALA A 279 -15.49 -0.99 -3.01
CA ALA A 279 -14.13 -1.50 -2.76
C ALA A 279 -14.01 -2.07 -1.34
N ARG A 280 -14.56 -1.40 -0.32
CA ARG A 280 -14.58 -1.90 1.07
C ARG A 280 -15.41 -3.16 1.22
N ILE A 281 -16.54 -3.25 0.51
CA ILE A 281 -17.37 -4.46 0.48
C ILE A 281 -16.59 -5.62 -0.14
N LEU A 282 -15.82 -5.39 -1.19
CA LEU A 282 -14.97 -6.39 -1.83
C LEU A 282 -13.85 -6.88 -0.90
N ASP A 283 -13.29 -6.03 -0.04
CA ASP A 283 -12.36 -6.45 1.02
C ASP A 283 -13.03 -7.42 2.01
N MET A 284 -14.27 -7.11 2.40
CA MET A 284 -15.06 -8.01 3.26
C MET A 284 -15.37 -9.33 2.56
N ILE A 285 -15.71 -9.30 1.28
CA ILE A 285 -15.97 -10.50 0.47
C ILE A 285 -14.73 -11.36 0.34
N SER A 286 -13.53 -10.78 0.10
CA SER A 286 -12.29 -11.57 0.02
C SER A 286 -11.98 -12.26 1.34
N THR A 287 -12.17 -11.55 2.46
CA THR A 287 -12.04 -12.12 3.81
C THR A 287 -13.03 -13.26 4.08
N TYR A 288 -14.30 -13.09 3.69
CA TYR A 288 -15.31 -14.13 3.83
C TYR A 288 -14.99 -15.38 3.02
N LEU A 289 -14.55 -15.18 1.76
CA LEU A 289 -14.30 -16.27 0.82
C LEU A 289 -13.05 -17.08 1.17
N SER A 290 -11.94 -16.43 1.58
CA SER A 290 -10.66 -17.14 1.62
C SER A 290 -9.80 -16.91 2.86
N ASP A 291 -10.12 -15.98 3.77
CA ASP A 291 -9.22 -15.67 4.87
C ASP A 291 -9.38 -16.61 6.06
N GLY A 292 -8.43 -17.55 6.17
CA GLY A 292 -8.33 -18.58 7.19
C GLY A 292 -9.16 -19.83 6.92
N ARG A 293 -8.91 -20.89 7.70
CA ARG A 293 -9.49 -22.21 7.48
C ARG A 293 -11.01 -22.29 7.58
N SER A 294 -11.64 -21.35 8.27
CA SER A 294 -13.10 -21.28 8.40
C SER A 294 -13.79 -20.44 7.33
N SER A 295 -13.03 -19.94 6.35
CA SER A 295 -13.55 -19.20 5.21
C SER A 295 -14.29 -20.13 4.22
N LYS A 296 -15.16 -19.55 3.42
CA LYS A 296 -16.13 -20.28 2.62
C LYS A 296 -15.47 -21.23 1.61
N LEU A 297 -14.58 -20.69 0.77
CA LEU A 297 -13.90 -21.48 -0.26
C LEU A 297 -12.89 -22.45 0.33
N TYR A 298 -12.13 -22.04 1.37
CA TYR A 298 -11.15 -22.93 1.99
C TYR A 298 -11.85 -24.17 2.57
N LYS A 299 -12.90 -23.96 3.35
CA LYS A 299 -13.66 -25.06 3.95
C LYS A 299 -14.23 -25.99 2.88
N LYS A 300 -14.88 -25.46 1.84
CA LYS A 300 -15.50 -26.25 0.77
C LYS A 300 -14.44 -26.99 -0.05
N LEU A 301 -13.48 -26.29 -0.62
CA LEU A 301 -12.59 -26.85 -1.66
C LEU A 301 -11.34 -27.53 -1.10
N VAL A 302 -10.82 -27.07 0.06
CA VAL A 302 -9.60 -27.64 0.66
C VAL A 302 -9.95 -28.72 1.68
N ASP A 303 -10.84 -28.43 2.64
CA ASP A 303 -11.10 -29.35 3.77
C ASP A 303 -12.12 -30.45 3.41
N GLU A 304 -13.27 -30.10 2.78
CA GLU A 304 -14.39 -31.02 2.55
C GLU A 304 -14.23 -31.78 1.23
N GLN A 305 -14.16 -31.09 0.10
CA GLN A 305 -14.10 -31.69 -1.23
C GLN A 305 -12.70 -32.16 -1.63
N LYS A 306 -11.65 -31.59 -1.04
CA LYS A 306 -10.24 -31.88 -1.35
C LYS A 306 -9.89 -31.72 -2.82
N GLN A 307 -10.45 -30.69 -3.45
CA GLN A 307 -10.25 -30.37 -4.85
C GLN A 307 -9.14 -29.32 -5.06
N ALA A 308 -8.85 -28.51 -4.02
CA ALA A 308 -7.80 -27.51 -4.06
C ALA A 308 -6.73 -27.77 -3.02
N LEU A 309 -5.46 -27.62 -3.40
CA LEU A 309 -4.32 -27.54 -2.50
C LEU A 309 -4.31 -26.19 -1.77
N GLN A 310 -4.65 -25.14 -2.49
CA GLN A 310 -4.71 -23.77 -2.00
C GLN A 310 -5.81 -23.01 -2.75
N ILE A 311 -6.47 -22.11 -2.05
CA ILE A 311 -7.45 -21.18 -2.60
C ILE A 311 -7.26 -19.82 -1.92
N GLY A 312 -7.41 -18.74 -2.67
CA GLY A 312 -7.28 -17.38 -2.16
C GLY A 312 -8.16 -16.42 -2.92
N ALA A 313 -8.67 -15.41 -2.24
CA ALA A 313 -9.39 -14.29 -2.83
C ALA A 313 -8.77 -12.99 -2.33
N PHE A 314 -8.55 -12.03 -3.24
CA PHE A 314 -7.90 -10.76 -2.95
C PHE A 314 -8.61 -9.62 -3.64
N ASN A 315 -8.79 -8.52 -2.93
CA ASN A 315 -9.14 -7.25 -3.51
C ASN A 315 -7.87 -6.37 -3.55
N ILE A 316 -7.44 -6.00 -4.75
CA ILE A 316 -6.31 -5.09 -4.97
C ILE A 316 -6.90 -3.73 -5.31
N GLY A 317 -7.13 -2.92 -4.27
CA GLY A 317 -7.63 -1.56 -4.43
C GLY A 317 -6.53 -0.63 -4.96
N GLN A 318 -6.85 0.17 -5.97
CA GLN A 318 -6.02 1.23 -6.53
C GLN A 318 -6.89 2.48 -6.69
N GLU A 319 -6.31 3.64 -6.97
CA GLU A 319 -7.02 4.92 -6.91
C GLU A 319 -8.15 5.03 -7.95
N ASP A 320 -7.87 4.68 -9.21
CA ASP A 320 -8.81 4.86 -10.33
C ASP A 320 -9.71 3.63 -10.54
N TYR A 321 -9.16 2.45 -10.39
CA TYR A 321 -9.81 1.14 -10.48
C TYR A 321 -9.18 0.18 -9.50
N GLY A 322 -9.84 -0.96 -9.26
CA GLY A 322 -9.24 -2.09 -8.55
C GLY A 322 -9.29 -3.37 -9.38
N MET A 323 -8.69 -4.41 -8.83
CA MET A 323 -8.76 -5.78 -9.33
C MET A 323 -9.22 -6.69 -8.20
N TYR A 324 -10.26 -7.46 -8.44
CA TYR A 324 -10.66 -8.54 -7.55
C TYR A 324 -10.29 -9.87 -8.18
N LEU A 325 -9.58 -10.72 -7.47
CA LEU A 325 -9.14 -12.00 -8.01
C LEU A 325 -9.37 -13.14 -7.01
N ILE A 326 -9.74 -14.30 -7.54
CA ILE A 326 -9.82 -15.56 -6.81
C ILE A 326 -8.95 -16.55 -7.55
N PHE A 327 -7.97 -17.14 -6.88
CA PHE A 327 -7.13 -18.17 -7.48
C PHE A 327 -7.27 -19.50 -6.74
N GLY A 328 -7.05 -20.61 -7.45
CA GLY A 328 -7.01 -21.94 -6.89
C GLY A 328 -5.95 -22.82 -7.52
N LEU A 329 -5.25 -23.59 -6.71
CA LEU A 329 -4.31 -24.63 -7.13
C LEU A 329 -5.01 -25.98 -6.99
N PRO A 330 -5.21 -26.75 -8.09
CA PRO A 330 -5.88 -28.04 -8.01
C PRO A 330 -5.05 -29.10 -7.29
N VAL A 331 -5.71 -30.13 -6.78
CA VAL A 331 -5.07 -31.31 -6.22
C VAL A 331 -5.56 -32.57 -6.94
N GLY A 332 -4.65 -33.54 -7.12
CA GLY A 332 -4.97 -34.81 -7.75
C GLY A 332 -5.45 -34.66 -9.21
N GLU A 333 -6.61 -35.21 -9.53
CA GLU A 333 -7.20 -35.16 -10.87
C GLU A 333 -8.17 -33.99 -11.10
N THR A 334 -8.27 -33.07 -10.15
CA THR A 334 -9.13 -31.89 -10.26
C THR A 334 -8.68 -31.01 -11.42
N SER A 335 -9.58 -30.73 -12.36
CA SER A 335 -9.29 -29.87 -13.50
C SER A 335 -9.35 -28.38 -13.11
N LEU A 336 -8.65 -27.51 -13.85
CA LEU A 336 -8.76 -26.06 -13.70
C LEU A 336 -10.20 -25.57 -13.93
N GLN A 337 -10.89 -26.19 -14.91
CA GLN A 337 -12.28 -25.84 -15.20
C GLN A 337 -13.20 -26.16 -14.02
N THR A 338 -13.00 -27.29 -13.35
CA THR A 338 -13.77 -27.66 -12.14
C THR A 338 -13.57 -26.61 -11.04
N LEU A 339 -12.32 -26.15 -10.81
CA LEU A 339 -12.06 -25.10 -9.80
C LEU A 339 -12.74 -23.78 -10.17
N VAL A 340 -12.73 -23.39 -11.45
CA VAL A 340 -13.42 -22.18 -11.90
C VAL A 340 -14.93 -22.30 -11.64
N GLU A 341 -15.55 -23.42 -12.00
CA GLU A 341 -17.00 -23.67 -11.79
C GLU A 341 -17.37 -23.61 -10.31
N GLU A 342 -16.57 -24.22 -9.42
CA GLU A 342 -16.79 -24.18 -7.97
C GLU A 342 -16.62 -22.78 -7.37
N ILE A 343 -15.65 -21.99 -7.87
CA ILE A 343 -15.45 -20.58 -7.47
C ILE A 343 -16.67 -19.76 -7.92
N GLU A 344 -17.09 -19.92 -9.17
CA GLU A 344 -18.25 -19.19 -9.73
C GLU A 344 -19.54 -19.53 -9.00
N GLU A 345 -19.74 -20.78 -8.58
CA GLU A 345 -20.89 -21.19 -7.78
C GLU A 345 -20.96 -20.40 -6.47
N GLU A 346 -19.84 -20.26 -5.75
CA GLU A 346 -19.80 -19.49 -4.50
C GLU A 346 -19.98 -17.99 -4.72
N VAL A 347 -19.43 -17.44 -5.80
CA VAL A 347 -19.68 -16.04 -6.19
C VAL A 347 -21.15 -15.81 -6.52
N GLN A 348 -21.80 -16.73 -7.25
CA GLN A 348 -23.23 -16.65 -7.53
C GLN A 348 -24.08 -16.79 -6.24
N ALA A 349 -23.69 -17.65 -5.31
CA ALA A 349 -24.39 -17.78 -4.03
C ALA A 349 -24.38 -16.45 -3.25
N LEU A 350 -23.25 -15.71 -3.25
CA LEU A 350 -23.16 -14.38 -2.65
C LEU A 350 -24.04 -13.34 -3.35
N ARG A 351 -24.22 -13.44 -4.67
CA ARG A 351 -25.10 -12.53 -5.43
C ARG A 351 -26.59 -12.77 -5.14
N MET A 352 -26.95 -13.99 -4.78
CA MET A 352 -28.36 -14.41 -4.61
C MET A 352 -28.85 -14.34 -3.17
N GLY A 353 -27.96 -14.17 -2.19
CA GLY A 353 -28.33 -14.21 -0.78
C GLY A 353 -27.41 -13.40 0.13
N LEU A 354 -27.90 -13.16 1.34
CA LEU A 354 -27.11 -12.54 2.39
C LEU A 354 -26.27 -13.59 3.12
N ILE A 355 -25.12 -13.19 3.61
CA ILE A 355 -24.33 -14.00 4.55
C ILE A 355 -25.05 -14.10 5.90
N SER A 356 -24.70 -15.09 6.72
CA SER A 356 -25.30 -15.22 8.04
C SER A 356 -24.88 -14.07 8.95
N GLU A 357 -25.73 -13.70 9.92
CA GLU A 357 -25.41 -12.70 10.95
C GLU A 357 -24.10 -13.06 11.69
N LYS A 358 -23.88 -14.33 11.97
CA LYS A 358 -22.67 -14.84 12.59
C LYS A 358 -21.43 -14.58 11.74
N ASP A 359 -21.50 -14.77 10.44
CA ASP A 359 -20.39 -14.53 9.53
C ASP A 359 -20.14 -13.03 9.38
N TYR A 360 -21.21 -12.22 9.30
CA TYR A 360 -21.09 -10.77 9.26
C TYR A 360 -20.40 -10.22 10.52
N GLN A 361 -20.82 -10.64 11.71
CA GLN A 361 -20.18 -10.26 12.96
C GLN A 361 -18.72 -10.71 13.03
N LYS A 362 -18.39 -11.88 12.51
CA LYS A 362 -17.02 -12.37 12.41
C LYS A 362 -16.17 -11.46 11.52
N LEU A 363 -16.70 -11.00 10.37
CA LEU A 363 -16.00 -10.07 9.49
C LEU A 363 -15.76 -8.73 10.17
N GLN A 364 -16.77 -8.14 10.79
CA GLN A 364 -16.63 -6.88 11.53
C GLN A 364 -15.49 -6.97 12.57
N ASN A 365 -15.52 -8.00 13.41
CA ASN A 365 -14.48 -8.21 14.42
C ASN A 365 -13.09 -8.37 13.81
N LYS A 366 -12.98 -9.00 12.64
CA LYS A 366 -11.72 -9.22 11.95
C LYS A 366 -11.16 -7.92 11.36
N PHE A 367 -12.00 -7.12 10.73
CA PHE A 367 -11.60 -5.81 10.21
C PHE A 367 -11.20 -4.85 11.34
N GLU A 368 -11.94 -4.83 12.43
CA GLU A 368 -11.57 -4.06 13.62
C GLU A 368 -10.22 -4.49 14.20
N ASN A 369 -9.99 -5.80 14.33
CA ASN A 369 -8.72 -6.32 14.81
C ASN A 369 -7.56 -5.98 13.85
N ASN A 370 -7.76 -6.10 12.55
CA ASN A 370 -6.75 -5.74 11.55
C ASN A 370 -6.42 -4.25 11.62
N PHE A 371 -7.42 -3.39 11.73
CA PHE A 371 -7.24 -1.94 11.89
C PHE A 371 -6.44 -1.59 13.15
N VAL A 372 -6.79 -2.18 14.29
CA VAL A 372 -6.06 -1.98 15.56
C VAL A 372 -4.61 -2.45 15.42
N ASN A 373 -4.38 -3.62 14.82
CA ASN A 373 -3.02 -4.14 14.62
C ASN A 373 -2.19 -3.27 13.66
N SER A 374 -2.77 -2.80 12.55
CA SER A 374 -2.08 -1.93 11.60
C SER A 374 -1.66 -0.60 12.23
N ASN A 375 -2.45 -0.08 13.17
CA ASN A 375 -2.20 1.18 13.87
C ASN A 375 -1.61 0.97 15.29
N SER A 376 -1.03 -0.18 15.58
CA SER A 376 -0.41 -0.48 16.89
C SER A 376 1.03 0.02 17.03
N THR A 377 1.63 0.53 15.96
CA THR A 377 3.00 1.05 15.93
C THR A 377 3.03 2.45 15.32
N ILE A 378 4.02 3.27 15.69
CA ILE A 378 4.20 4.60 15.08
C ILE A 378 4.39 4.52 13.56
N ALA A 379 5.04 3.46 13.05
CA ALA A 379 5.21 3.24 11.62
C ALA A 379 3.86 2.95 10.93
N GLY A 380 3.01 2.12 11.55
CA GLY A 380 1.67 1.87 11.06
C GLY A 380 0.79 3.11 11.05
N ILE A 381 0.82 3.89 12.14
CA ILE A 381 0.09 5.17 12.24
C ILE A 381 0.57 6.16 11.18
N ALA A 382 1.90 6.33 11.01
CA ALA A 382 2.46 7.24 10.02
C ALA A 382 2.05 6.85 8.58
N GLY A 383 2.13 5.56 8.24
CA GLY A 383 1.69 5.06 6.94
C GLY A 383 0.20 5.24 6.70
N SER A 384 -0.64 5.01 7.71
CA SER A 384 -2.09 5.23 7.64
C SER A 384 -2.44 6.71 7.46
N LEU A 385 -1.82 7.62 8.23
CA LEU A 385 -2.02 9.06 8.09
C LEU A 385 -1.63 9.56 6.70
N ALA A 386 -0.44 9.15 6.20
CA ALA A 386 0.01 9.51 4.87
C ALA A 386 -0.93 9.00 3.77
N THR A 387 -1.37 7.74 3.86
CA THR A 387 -2.28 7.12 2.89
C THR A 387 -3.65 7.79 2.91
N ASN A 388 -4.21 8.04 4.10
CA ASN A 388 -5.52 8.65 4.25
C ASN A 388 -5.54 10.08 3.67
N TYR A 389 -4.52 10.87 3.94
CA TYR A 389 -4.37 12.19 3.34
C TYR A 389 -4.18 12.10 1.81
N MET A 390 -3.14 11.40 1.37
CA MET A 390 -2.69 11.40 -0.02
C MET A 390 -3.70 10.74 -0.96
N LEU A 391 -4.16 9.55 -0.59
CA LEU A 391 -4.97 8.72 -1.49
C LEU A 391 -6.47 8.84 -1.26
N TYR A 392 -6.92 9.09 -0.01
CA TYR A 392 -8.34 9.25 0.28
C TYR A 392 -8.77 10.72 0.42
N GLY A 393 -7.84 11.65 0.65
CA GLY A 393 -8.14 13.07 0.84
C GLY A 393 -8.78 13.40 2.18
N ASP A 394 -8.72 12.50 3.17
CA ASP A 394 -9.29 12.68 4.51
C ASP A 394 -8.43 11.97 5.57
N THR A 395 -7.50 12.71 6.18
CA THR A 395 -6.63 12.20 7.25
C THR A 395 -7.44 11.63 8.42
N SER A 396 -8.63 12.17 8.69
CA SER A 396 -9.48 11.75 9.80
C SER A 396 -10.04 10.32 9.69
N LEU A 397 -9.90 9.67 8.54
CA LEU A 397 -10.29 8.26 8.35
C LEU A 397 -9.60 7.34 9.34
N ILE A 398 -8.39 7.67 9.82
CA ILE A 398 -7.70 6.90 10.85
C ILE A 398 -8.52 6.74 12.14
N ASN A 399 -9.46 7.65 12.41
CA ASN A 399 -10.33 7.60 13.57
C ASN A 399 -11.78 7.19 13.25
N LYS A 400 -12.13 7.07 11.96
CA LYS A 400 -13.51 6.78 11.50
C LYS A 400 -13.68 5.38 10.91
N GLU A 401 -12.60 4.72 10.52
CA GLU A 401 -12.65 3.51 9.70
C GLU A 401 -13.40 2.37 10.40
N ILE A 402 -13.23 2.20 11.71
CA ILE A 402 -13.99 1.20 12.48
C ILE A 402 -15.50 1.44 12.38
N GLU A 403 -15.96 2.70 12.48
CA GLU A 403 -17.37 3.05 12.36
C GLU A 403 -17.90 2.76 10.95
N ILE A 404 -17.07 3.04 9.94
CA ILE A 404 -17.40 2.76 8.52
C ILE A 404 -17.62 1.27 8.29
N PHE A 405 -16.76 0.40 8.86
CA PHE A 405 -16.92 -1.06 8.72
C PHE A 405 -18.09 -1.63 9.55
N ARG A 406 -18.59 -0.89 10.53
CA ARG A 406 -19.74 -1.28 11.32
C ARG A 406 -21.08 -0.78 10.77
N SER A 407 -21.07 0.18 9.83
CA SER A 407 -22.26 0.75 9.19
C SER A 407 -22.66 -0.01 7.92
#